data_824c7454e6edc8e7b0b039fb9f8b1b44
#
_entry.id   824c7454e6edc8e7b0b039fb9f8b1b44
#
_cell.length_a   1.000
_cell.length_b   1.000
_cell.length_c   1.000
_cell.angle_alpha   90.00
_cell.angle_beta   90.00
_cell.angle_gamma   90.00
#
_symmetry.space_group_name_H-M   'P 1'
#
loop_
_entity.id
_entity.type
_entity.pdbx_description
1 polymer ?
#
loop_
_entity_poly.entity_id
_entity_poly.type
_entity_poly.pdbx_seq_one_letter_code
_entity_poly.pdbx_strand_id
1 'polypeptide(L)'
;MAEMNLVQAVNSGLKCAMSDDESVVVLGEDVGVDGGVFRATEGLLKQFGKNRVMDTPLAESGIIGVCIGMAVAGLRPVPEIQFSGFLYMAFDQLINHAARIRTRSRGSLTCPMVVRTPYGGGIRALEHHSESMEALYAHIPGLKVVIPSSPYDAKGLLISAIKDNDPVIFMEPSRLYRAVKEEVPEGSYTVPLGKAKVVKGGNAVTVISWGSMLQQTKLAIGHTDVDVELIDLRTLKPLDVDAIVTSVKKTGRCVVVQEAPRTGG
;
A
#
# COMPACT_ATOMS: atom_id res chain seq x y z
N MET A 1 -5.92 19.69 10.50
CA MET A 1 -5.94 19.34 9.05
C MET A 1 -4.80 20.05 8.39
N ALA A 2 -4.07 19.40 7.50
CA ALA A 2 -3.02 20.02 6.70
C ALA A 2 -3.16 19.52 5.25
N GLU A 3 -2.90 20.41 4.28
CA GLU A 3 -2.84 20.00 2.88
C GLU A 3 -1.60 19.14 2.66
N MET A 4 -1.79 17.89 2.25
CA MET A 4 -0.71 16.93 2.01
C MET A 4 -0.85 16.29 0.64
N ASN A 5 0.28 16.05 -0.02
CA ASN A 5 0.34 15.09 -1.12
C ASN A 5 0.52 13.66 -0.56
N LEU A 6 0.50 12.66 -1.45
CA LEU A 6 0.50 11.26 -1.02
C LEU A 6 1.80 10.89 -0.28
N VAL A 7 2.97 11.33 -0.73
CA VAL A 7 4.23 11.04 -0.04
C VAL A 7 4.32 11.69 1.34
N GLN A 8 3.78 12.91 1.49
CA GLN A 8 3.68 13.58 2.78
C GLN A 8 2.70 12.87 3.72
N ALA A 9 1.60 12.36 3.19
CA ALA A 9 0.62 11.58 3.96
C ALA A 9 1.22 10.25 4.45
N VAL A 10 2.00 9.55 3.61
CA VAL A 10 2.76 8.36 4.01
C VAL A 10 3.75 8.70 5.13
N ASN A 11 4.56 9.75 4.97
CA ASN A 11 5.49 10.21 6.00
C ASN A 11 4.78 10.54 7.31
N SER A 12 3.65 11.25 7.24
CA SER A 12 2.82 11.57 8.41
C SER A 12 2.25 10.30 9.07
N GLY A 13 1.83 9.31 8.28
CA GLY A 13 1.37 8.01 8.78
C GLY A 13 2.45 7.24 9.54
N LEU A 14 3.66 7.20 8.99
CA LEU A 14 4.83 6.61 9.66
C LEU A 14 5.16 7.33 10.97
N LYS A 15 5.19 8.66 10.97
CA LYS A 15 5.43 9.46 12.19
C LYS A 15 4.39 9.16 13.26
N CYS A 16 3.11 9.12 12.91
CA CYS A 16 2.05 8.81 13.86
C CYS A 16 2.23 7.39 14.42
N ALA A 17 2.39 6.38 13.56
CA ALA A 17 2.54 4.99 13.98
C ALA A 17 3.76 4.78 14.89
N MET A 18 4.91 5.37 14.53
CA MET A 18 6.14 5.29 15.33
C MET A 18 6.05 6.04 16.66
N SER A 19 5.25 7.11 16.74
CA SER A 19 5.00 7.84 17.98
C SER A 19 4.03 7.09 18.90
N ASP A 20 3.05 6.40 18.32
CA ASP A 20 2.02 5.66 19.06
C ASP A 20 2.52 4.30 19.58
N ASP A 21 3.53 3.69 18.92
CA ASP A 21 4.01 2.34 19.21
C ASP A 21 5.54 2.25 19.05
N GLU A 22 6.24 1.99 20.14
CA GLU A 22 7.70 1.85 20.16
C GLU A 22 8.21 0.61 19.42
N SER A 23 7.38 -0.38 19.18
CA SER A 23 7.75 -1.58 18.42
C SER A 23 7.84 -1.35 16.91
N VAL A 24 7.27 -0.25 16.39
CA VAL A 24 7.32 0.09 14.95
C VAL A 24 8.73 0.54 14.57
N VAL A 25 9.34 -0.12 13.61
CA VAL A 25 10.67 0.20 13.07
C VAL A 25 10.62 0.32 11.55
N VAL A 26 11.34 1.29 10.99
CA VAL A 26 11.43 1.52 9.54
C VAL A 26 12.83 1.14 9.09
N LEU A 27 12.93 0.37 8.02
CA LEU A 27 14.22 -0.02 7.47
C LEU A 27 14.15 -0.20 5.95
N GLY A 28 15.29 -0.10 5.30
CA GLY A 28 15.40 -0.21 3.85
C GLY A 28 16.60 0.55 3.32
N GLU A 29 16.77 0.57 2.01
CA GLU A 29 17.86 1.28 1.37
C GLU A 29 17.58 2.80 1.40
N ASP A 30 18.54 3.58 1.89
CA ASP A 30 18.53 5.06 1.94
C ASP A 30 17.36 5.67 2.75
N VAL A 31 16.63 4.88 3.54
CA VAL A 31 15.46 5.35 4.30
C VAL A 31 15.82 6.24 5.49
N GLY A 32 17.03 6.12 6.01
CA GLY A 32 17.51 6.86 7.17
C GLY A 32 18.14 8.20 6.79
N VAL A 33 19.37 8.18 6.29
CA VAL A 33 20.16 9.39 6.02
C VAL A 33 19.51 10.22 4.91
N ASP A 34 19.14 9.59 3.81
CA ASP A 34 18.56 10.28 2.65
C ASP A 34 17.04 10.47 2.73
N GLY A 35 16.36 9.79 3.65
CA GLY A 35 14.90 9.90 3.80
C GLY A 35 14.10 9.18 2.71
N GLY A 36 14.71 8.18 2.07
CA GLY A 36 14.14 7.40 0.99
C GLY A 36 14.22 8.08 -0.38
N VAL A 37 14.21 7.28 -1.44
CA VAL A 37 14.31 7.75 -2.84
C VAL A 37 13.24 8.79 -3.19
N PHE A 38 12.03 8.63 -2.65
CA PHE A 38 10.91 9.57 -2.86
C PHE A 38 10.68 10.52 -1.67
N ARG A 39 11.54 10.49 -0.64
CA ARG A 39 11.43 11.29 0.58
C ARG A 39 10.25 10.89 1.47
N ALA A 40 9.79 9.66 1.37
CA ALA A 40 8.69 9.16 2.20
C ALA A 40 9.08 8.99 3.68
N THR A 41 10.37 8.82 3.97
CA THR A 41 10.90 8.64 5.34
C THR A 41 11.72 9.84 5.83
N GLU A 42 11.65 10.99 5.12
CA GLU A 42 12.40 12.19 5.48
C GLU A 42 12.12 12.65 6.90
N GLY A 43 13.21 12.91 7.65
CA GLY A 43 13.16 13.39 9.03
C GLY A 43 12.90 12.32 10.10
N LEU A 44 12.54 11.08 9.72
CA LEU A 44 12.27 10.00 10.68
C LEU A 44 13.52 9.63 11.48
N LEU A 45 14.68 9.50 10.83
CA LEU A 45 15.95 9.21 11.53
C LEU A 45 16.27 10.24 12.62
N LYS A 46 16.08 11.53 12.32
CA LYS A 46 16.30 12.62 13.27
C LYS A 46 15.35 12.53 14.47
N GLN A 47 14.10 12.15 14.22
CA GLN A 47 13.06 12.11 15.26
C GLN A 47 13.14 10.85 16.13
N PHE A 48 13.37 9.68 15.55
CA PHE A 48 13.23 8.39 16.22
C PHE A 48 14.56 7.67 16.47
N GLY A 49 15.65 8.15 15.87
CA GLY A 49 16.99 7.60 16.06
C GLY A 49 17.28 6.32 15.26
N LYS A 50 18.57 5.96 15.22
CA LYS A 50 19.11 4.88 14.42
C LYS A 50 18.64 3.46 14.79
N ASN A 51 18.09 3.29 15.98
CA ASN A 51 17.57 1.99 16.42
C ASN A 51 16.14 1.75 15.90
N ARG A 52 15.48 2.80 15.43
CA ARG A 52 14.10 2.75 14.92
C ARG A 52 14.00 3.05 13.41
N VAL A 53 15.03 3.69 12.85
CA VAL A 53 15.14 4.00 11.41
C VAL A 53 16.52 3.57 10.95
N MET A 54 16.57 2.55 10.08
CA MET A 54 17.82 1.85 9.77
C MET A 54 18.03 1.78 8.25
N ASP A 55 19.16 2.31 7.80
CA ASP A 55 19.64 2.04 6.43
C ASP A 55 20.16 0.61 6.34
N THR A 56 19.86 -0.07 5.24
CA THR A 56 20.29 -1.44 4.95
C THR A 56 21.19 -1.47 3.71
N PRO A 57 22.02 -2.51 3.57
CA PRO A 57 22.61 -2.82 2.27
C PRO A 57 21.53 -3.12 1.23
N LEU A 58 21.87 -3.00 -0.07
CA LEU A 58 21.05 -3.42 -1.20
C LEU A 58 20.95 -4.95 -1.23
N ALA A 59 19.92 -5.49 -0.58
CA ALA A 59 19.69 -6.93 -0.45
C ALA A 59 18.23 -7.20 -0.05
N GLU A 60 17.28 -7.04 -0.97
CA GLU A 60 15.84 -7.06 -0.67
C GLU A 60 15.40 -8.38 0.00
N SER A 61 15.95 -9.52 -0.43
CA SER A 61 15.71 -10.81 0.24
C SER A 61 16.19 -10.79 1.69
N GLY A 62 17.34 -10.20 1.97
CA GLY A 62 17.88 -10.01 3.32
C GLY A 62 17.03 -9.07 4.15
N ILE A 63 16.60 -7.93 3.58
CA ILE A 63 15.74 -6.94 4.23
C ILE A 63 14.44 -7.60 4.70
N ILE A 64 13.73 -8.29 3.81
CA ILE A 64 12.47 -8.95 4.16
C ILE A 64 12.70 -10.12 5.12
N GLY A 65 13.77 -10.91 4.93
CA GLY A 65 14.10 -12.02 5.82
C GLY A 65 14.36 -11.57 7.26
N VAL A 66 15.12 -10.49 7.46
CA VAL A 66 15.35 -9.89 8.79
C VAL A 66 14.05 -9.36 9.39
N CYS A 67 13.21 -8.68 8.60
CA CYS A 67 11.91 -8.18 9.06
C CYS A 67 10.98 -9.29 9.56
N ILE A 68 10.98 -10.46 8.92
CA ILE A 68 10.22 -11.61 9.39
C ILE A 68 10.69 -12.03 10.79
N GLY A 69 12.00 -12.08 11.02
CA GLY A 69 12.57 -12.36 12.33
C GLY A 69 12.20 -11.31 13.38
N MET A 70 12.30 -10.02 13.01
CA MET A 70 11.88 -8.91 13.87
C MET A 70 10.40 -9.00 14.25
N ALA A 71 9.52 -9.31 13.28
CA ALA A 71 8.09 -9.45 13.52
C ALA A 71 7.78 -10.60 14.50
N VAL A 72 8.44 -11.74 14.33
CA VAL A 72 8.32 -12.89 15.25
C VAL A 72 8.87 -12.55 16.64
N ALA A 73 9.88 -11.70 16.71
CA ALA A 73 10.45 -11.21 17.99
C ALA A 73 9.61 -10.12 18.67
N GLY A 74 8.47 -9.71 18.09
CA GLY A 74 7.55 -8.75 18.70
C GLY A 74 7.67 -7.30 18.21
N LEU A 75 8.50 -7.04 17.20
CA LEU A 75 8.55 -5.73 16.54
C LEU A 75 7.49 -5.65 15.42
N ARG A 76 7.23 -4.42 14.95
CA ARG A 76 6.40 -4.12 13.78
C ARG A 76 7.26 -3.47 12.68
N PRO A 77 8.03 -4.27 11.93
CA PRO A 77 8.89 -3.73 10.89
C PRO A 77 8.10 -3.22 9.69
N VAL A 78 8.53 -2.07 9.19
CA VAL A 78 8.00 -1.41 8.00
C VAL A 78 9.15 -1.26 6.99
N PRO A 79 9.55 -2.35 6.31
CA PRO A 79 10.56 -2.26 5.27
C PRO A 79 10.06 -1.47 4.07
N GLU A 80 10.94 -0.62 3.51
CA GLU A 80 10.77 0.00 2.20
C GLU A 80 11.64 -0.72 1.18
N ILE A 81 11.04 -1.17 0.08
CA ILE A 81 11.73 -1.62 -1.12
C ILE A 81 11.56 -0.52 -2.16
N GLN A 82 12.67 -0.03 -2.72
CA GLN A 82 12.72 1.20 -3.51
C GLN A 82 11.80 1.22 -4.73
N PHE A 83 11.53 0.06 -5.35
CA PHE A 83 10.57 -0.12 -6.45
C PHE A 83 9.95 -1.51 -6.40
N SER A 84 8.70 -1.63 -6.83
CA SER A 84 7.96 -2.89 -6.79
C SER A 84 8.64 -4.02 -7.58
N GLY A 85 9.32 -3.71 -8.68
CA GLY A 85 10.07 -4.72 -9.45
C GLY A 85 11.23 -5.35 -8.68
N PHE A 86 11.79 -4.68 -7.68
CA PHE A 86 12.84 -5.26 -6.82
C PHE A 86 12.28 -6.23 -5.78
N LEU A 87 10.97 -6.20 -5.51
CA LEU A 87 10.32 -7.22 -4.68
C LEU A 87 10.42 -8.64 -5.25
N TYR A 88 10.71 -8.81 -6.54
CA TYR A 88 11.00 -10.13 -7.12
C TYR A 88 12.15 -10.83 -6.38
N MET A 89 13.16 -10.07 -5.96
CA MET A 89 14.31 -10.62 -5.22
C MET A 89 13.93 -11.12 -3.82
N ALA A 90 12.86 -10.59 -3.23
CA ALA A 90 12.34 -10.98 -1.92
C ALA A 90 11.11 -11.90 -1.98
N PHE A 91 10.70 -12.33 -3.17
CA PHE A 91 9.45 -13.06 -3.38
C PHE A 91 9.38 -14.34 -2.55
N ASP A 92 10.47 -15.11 -2.49
CA ASP A 92 10.56 -16.33 -1.66
C ASP A 92 10.28 -16.03 -0.18
N GLN A 93 10.89 -14.97 0.38
CA GLN A 93 10.72 -14.59 1.78
C GLN A 93 9.25 -14.22 2.08
N LEU A 94 8.60 -13.54 1.16
CA LEU A 94 7.19 -13.13 1.30
C LEU A 94 6.25 -14.32 1.25
N ILE A 95 6.36 -15.17 0.20
CA ILE A 95 5.37 -16.23 -0.06
C ILE A 95 5.61 -17.50 0.76
N ASN A 96 6.88 -17.87 0.99
CA ASN A 96 7.22 -19.10 1.71
C ASN A 96 7.40 -18.90 3.20
N HIS A 97 7.68 -17.70 3.66
CA HIS A 97 7.91 -17.41 5.08
C HIS A 97 6.86 -16.47 5.66
N ALA A 98 6.82 -15.19 5.30
CA ALA A 98 5.91 -14.21 5.90
C ALA A 98 4.44 -14.64 5.83
N ALA A 99 3.96 -15.00 4.64
CA ALA A 99 2.57 -15.42 4.40
C ALA A 99 2.14 -16.66 5.18
N ARG A 100 3.10 -17.53 5.57
CA ARG A 100 2.80 -18.85 6.10
C ARG A 100 3.08 -19.03 7.59
N ILE A 101 3.71 -18.05 8.25
CA ILE A 101 4.09 -18.15 9.66
C ILE A 101 2.91 -18.50 10.55
N ARG A 102 1.79 -17.80 10.40
CA ARG A 102 0.58 -18.04 11.20
C ARG A 102 0.08 -19.49 11.04
N THR A 103 0.01 -19.98 9.81
CA THR A 103 -0.46 -21.35 9.55
C THR A 103 0.53 -22.38 10.06
N ARG A 104 1.84 -22.21 9.81
CA ARG A 104 2.89 -23.13 10.28
C ARG A 104 2.96 -23.24 11.79
N SER A 105 2.77 -22.13 12.49
CA SER A 105 2.80 -22.06 13.94
C SER A 105 1.45 -22.39 14.59
N ARG A 106 0.43 -22.79 13.80
CA ARG A 106 -0.95 -23.01 14.27
C ARG A 106 -1.53 -21.80 15.04
N GLY A 107 -1.18 -20.60 14.59
CA GLY A 107 -1.64 -19.34 15.16
C GLY A 107 -0.84 -18.81 16.37
N SER A 108 0.19 -19.53 16.83
CA SER A 108 1.02 -19.08 17.96
C SER A 108 1.96 -17.92 17.61
N LEU A 109 2.31 -17.77 16.33
CA LEU A 109 3.12 -16.66 15.81
C LEU A 109 2.35 -15.89 14.75
N THR A 110 2.63 -14.59 14.67
CA THR A 110 2.13 -13.68 13.65
C THR A 110 3.30 -12.99 12.94
N CYS A 111 3.02 -12.30 11.83
CA CYS A 111 4.04 -11.54 11.11
C CYS A 111 3.52 -10.12 10.84
N PRO A 112 3.48 -9.24 11.85
CA PRO A 112 3.02 -7.86 11.73
C PRO A 112 4.05 -7.01 10.99
N MET A 113 4.14 -7.19 9.68
CA MET A 113 5.09 -6.52 8.79
C MET A 113 4.35 -5.79 7.68
N VAL A 114 4.76 -4.55 7.37
CA VAL A 114 4.23 -3.79 6.23
C VAL A 114 5.34 -3.52 5.23
N VAL A 115 5.34 -4.23 4.12
CA VAL A 115 6.27 -3.98 3.02
C VAL A 115 5.74 -2.84 2.18
N ARG A 116 6.41 -1.70 2.24
CA ARG A 116 6.10 -0.51 1.43
C ARG A 116 6.92 -0.53 0.16
N THR A 117 6.30 -0.17 -0.95
CA THR A 117 7.00 -0.04 -2.22
C THR A 117 6.27 0.91 -3.16
N PRO A 118 6.98 1.81 -3.86
CA PRO A 118 6.43 2.50 -5.02
C PRO A 118 6.05 1.50 -6.10
N TYR A 119 4.91 1.70 -6.78
CA TYR A 119 4.49 0.82 -7.86
C TYR A 119 3.86 1.61 -9.02
N GLY A 120 3.70 0.93 -10.16
CA GLY A 120 3.03 1.45 -11.33
C GLY A 120 3.88 2.38 -12.19
N GLY A 121 3.33 2.77 -13.32
CA GLY A 121 3.98 3.65 -14.29
C GLY A 121 4.05 5.11 -13.84
N GLY A 122 4.82 5.92 -14.59
CA GLY A 122 4.87 7.38 -14.41
C GLY A 122 6.26 7.97 -14.26
N ILE A 123 7.25 7.18 -13.85
CA ILE A 123 8.63 7.63 -13.63
C ILE A 123 9.41 7.68 -14.94
N ARG A 124 8.99 6.92 -15.98
CA ARG A 124 9.68 6.78 -17.27
C ARG A 124 11.11 6.22 -17.15
N ALA A 125 11.35 5.40 -16.12
CA ALA A 125 12.57 4.62 -15.98
C ALA A 125 12.42 3.29 -16.74
N LEU A 126 13.56 2.58 -16.91
CA LEU A 126 13.60 1.26 -17.54
C LEU A 126 12.86 0.20 -16.69
N GLU A 127 12.94 -1.05 -17.11
CA GLU A 127 12.34 -2.21 -16.44
C GLU A 127 12.62 -2.21 -14.91
N HIS A 128 11.79 -2.88 -14.14
CA HIS A 128 11.77 -2.94 -12.68
C HIS A 128 11.28 -1.67 -11.96
N HIS A 129 11.26 -0.50 -12.60
CA HIS A 129 10.87 0.77 -11.97
C HIS A 129 9.42 1.18 -12.24
N SER A 130 8.67 0.40 -13.02
CA SER A 130 7.30 0.73 -13.44
C SER A 130 6.36 -0.49 -13.39
N GLU A 131 6.68 -1.46 -12.55
CA GLU A 131 5.92 -2.71 -12.44
C GLU A 131 4.60 -2.51 -11.69
N SER A 132 3.56 -3.20 -12.18
CA SER A 132 2.24 -3.31 -11.54
C SER A 132 1.97 -4.79 -11.31
N MET A 133 2.38 -5.27 -10.14
CA MET A 133 2.48 -6.69 -9.82
C MET A 133 1.57 -7.11 -8.67
N GLU A 134 0.56 -6.34 -8.39
CA GLU A 134 -0.39 -6.57 -7.30
C GLU A 134 -1.05 -7.95 -7.36
N ALA A 135 -1.34 -8.46 -8.57
CA ALA A 135 -1.96 -9.76 -8.78
C ALA A 135 -1.12 -10.91 -8.21
N LEU A 136 0.23 -10.83 -8.29
CA LEU A 136 1.13 -11.86 -7.74
C LEU A 136 0.93 -12.01 -6.24
N TYR A 137 0.87 -10.90 -5.50
CA TYR A 137 0.71 -10.93 -4.04
C TYR A 137 -0.73 -11.18 -3.62
N ALA A 138 -1.70 -10.65 -4.35
CA ALA A 138 -3.12 -10.91 -4.11
C ALA A 138 -3.47 -12.40 -4.26
N HIS A 139 -2.76 -13.13 -5.12
CA HIS A 139 -2.92 -14.58 -5.29
C HIS A 139 -2.48 -15.38 -4.06
N ILE A 140 -1.52 -14.89 -3.26
CA ILE A 140 -0.90 -15.66 -2.18
C ILE A 140 -1.74 -15.61 -0.89
N PRO A 141 -2.28 -16.75 -0.40
CA PRO A 141 -2.93 -16.80 0.91
C PRO A 141 -1.99 -16.38 2.04
N GLY A 142 -2.49 -15.55 2.96
CA GLY A 142 -1.71 -15.04 4.10
C GLY A 142 -1.07 -13.67 3.88
N LEU A 143 -1.05 -13.13 2.65
CA LEU A 143 -0.71 -11.74 2.38
C LEU A 143 -1.96 -10.88 2.24
N LYS A 144 -1.87 -9.61 2.65
CA LYS A 144 -2.83 -8.55 2.34
C LYS A 144 -2.20 -7.60 1.32
N VAL A 145 -3.01 -6.99 0.45
CA VAL A 145 -2.53 -6.06 -0.60
C VAL A 145 -3.36 -4.79 -0.54
N VAL A 146 -2.69 -3.68 -0.32
CA VAL A 146 -3.30 -2.36 -0.12
C VAL A 146 -2.69 -1.37 -1.11
N ILE A 147 -3.54 -0.61 -1.80
CA ILE A 147 -3.14 0.38 -2.82
C ILE A 147 -3.98 1.65 -2.63
N PRO A 148 -3.49 2.66 -1.93
CA PRO A 148 -4.23 3.90 -1.75
C PRO A 148 -4.32 4.69 -3.05
N SER A 149 -5.41 5.45 -3.20
CA SER A 149 -5.64 6.33 -4.36
C SER A 149 -5.66 7.82 -4.00
N SER A 150 -5.52 8.15 -2.71
CA SER A 150 -5.55 9.50 -2.20
C SER A 150 -4.65 9.66 -0.96
N PRO A 151 -4.19 10.90 -0.64
CA PRO A 151 -3.39 11.15 0.56
C PRO A 151 -4.09 10.74 1.87
N TYR A 152 -5.39 11.06 2.02
CA TYR A 152 -6.17 10.67 3.20
C TYR A 152 -6.16 9.14 3.39
N ASP A 153 -6.48 8.41 2.31
CA ASP A 153 -6.51 6.95 2.37
C ASP A 153 -5.09 6.37 2.57
N ALA A 154 -4.04 6.98 1.98
CA ALA A 154 -2.66 6.53 2.15
C ALA A 154 -2.23 6.53 3.63
N LYS A 155 -2.46 7.63 4.35
CA LYS A 155 -2.15 7.71 5.79
C LYS A 155 -2.99 6.75 6.61
N GLY A 156 -4.30 6.77 6.44
CA GLY A 156 -5.21 5.97 7.27
C GLY A 156 -5.06 4.46 7.03
N LEU A 157 -4.88 4.02 5.78
CA LEU A 157 -4.63 2.63 5.43
C LEU A 157 -3.25 2.16 5.90
N LEU A 158 -2.22 3.01 5.83
CA LEU A 158 -0.88 2.67 6.31
C LEU A 158 -0.88 2.43 7.82
N ILE A 159 -1.52 3.29 8.59
CA ILE A 159 -1.65 3.10 10.05
C ILE A 159 -2.45 1.82 10.34
N SER A 160 -3.52 1.54 9.58
CA SER A 160 -4.26 0.28 9.72
C SER A 160 -3.40 -0.94 9.41
N ALA A 161 -2.59 -0.87 8.36
CA ALA A 161 -1.68 -1.95 7.97
C ALA A 161 -0.62 -2.22 9.05
N ILE A 162 -0.03 -1.16 9.64
CA ILE A 162 0.96 -1.28 10.71
C ILE A 162 0.35 -1.91 11.97
N LYS A 163 -0.93 -1.64 12.26
CA LYS A 163 -1.65 -2.24 13.39
C LYS A 163 -2.10 -3.69 13.14
N ASP A 164 -2.09 -4.14 11.89
CA ASP A 164 -2.47 -5.51 11.54
C ASP A 164 -1.41 -6.53 12.02
N ASN A 165 -1.85 -7.74 12.33
CA ASN A 165 -0.97 -8.81 12.78
C ASN A 165 -0.52 -9.77 11.65
N ASP A 166 -1.00 -9.54 10.43
CA ASP A 166 -0.61 -10.30 9.24
C ASP A 166 0.17 -9.42 8.26
N PRO A 167 1.03 -10.00 7.40
CA PRO A 167 1.86 -9.22 6.51
C PRO A 167 1.03 -8.50 5.44
N VAL A 168 1.34 -7.22 5.26
CA VAL A 168 0.68 -6.34 4.28
C VAL A 168 1.71 -5.88 3.25
N ILE A 169 1.37 -6.03 1.98
CA ILE A 169 2.07 -5.38 0.86
C ILE A 169 1.35 -4.07 0.58
N PHE A 170 2.01 -2.98 0.89
CA PHE A 170 1.48 -1.62 0.76
C PHE A 170 2.11 -0.95 -0.46
N MET A 171 1.38 -0.92 -1.57
CA MET A 171 1.84 -0.43 -2.86
C MET A 171 1.46 1.03 -3.04
N GLU A 172 2.45 1.89 -3.18
CA GLU A 172 2.29 3.34 -3.25
C GLU A 172 2.33 3.79 -4.72
N PRO A 173 1.21 4.30 -5.30
CA PRO A 173 1.20 4.71 -6.69
C PRO A 173 2.18 5.86 -6.95
N SER A 174 3.31 5.58 -7.58
CA SER A 174 4.40 6.53 -7.80
C SER A 174 3.95 7.80 -8.55
N ARG A 175 3.04 7.63 -9.52
CA ARG A 175 2.42 8.75 -10.26
C ARG A 175 1.64 9.70 -9.35
N LEU A 176 1.08 9.20 -8.25
CA LEU A 176 0.26 10.00 -7.34
C LEU A 176 1.06 10.71 -6.24
N TYR A 177 2.31 10.36 -6.02
CA TYR A 177 3.10 10.88 -4.91
C TYR A 177 3.03 12.40 -4.75
N ARG A 178 3.07 13.15 -5.86
CA ARG A 178 3.02 14.62 -5.87
C ARG A 178 1.88 15.19 -6.72
N ALA A 179 1.10 14.34 -7.40
CA ALA A 179 0.08 14.79 -8.36
C ALA A 179 -1.24 15.18 -7.71
N VAL A 180 -1.55 14.65 -6.53
CA VAL A 180 -2.80 14.87 -5.82
C VAL A 180 -2.50 15.41 -4.44
N LYS A 181 -3.25 16.44 -4.03
CA LYS A 181 -3.24 16.98 -2.67
C LYS A 181 -4.65 17.01 -2.12
N GLU A 182 -4.78 16.80 -0.83
CA GLU A 182 -6.03 16.95 -0.08
C GLU A 182 -5.78 17.27 1.39
N GLU A 183 -6.82 17.68 2.09
CA GLU A 183 -6.82 17.89 3.53
C GLU A 183 -6.71 16.55 4.28
N VAL A 184 -5.65 16.40 5.06
CA VAL A 184 -5.37 15.19 5.84
C VAL A 184 -5.29 15.56 7.34
N PRO A 185 -5.94 14.79 8.25
CA PRO A 185 -5.78 15.01 9.69
C PRO A 185 -4.33 14.84 10.12
N GLU A 186 -3.82 15.72 10.96
CA GLU A 186 -2.43 15.66 11.48
C GLU A 186 -2.25 14.53 12.48
N GLY A 187 -3.25 14.27 13.33
CA GLY A 187 -3.24 13.16 14.28
C GLY A 187 -3.39 11.78 13.64
N SER A 188 -3.28 10.74 14.47
CA SER A 188 -3.46 9.35 14.07
C SER A 188 -4.93 9.06 13.78
N TYR A 189 -5.20 8.36 12.68
CA TYR A 189 -6.51 7.80 12.35
C TYR A 189 -6.33 6.56 11.48
N THR A 190 -7.37 5.76 11.36
CA THR A 190 -7.37 4.52 10.57
C THR A 190 -8.45 4.54 9.50
N VAL A 191 -8.13 3.90 8.38
CA VAL A 191 -9.11 3.52 7.35
C VAL A 191 -9.15 2.00 7.33
N PRO A 192 -10.33 1.36 7.44
CA PRO A 192 -10.40 -0.10 7.55
C PRO A 192 -9.90 -0.78 6.27
N LEU A 193 -9.04 -1.80 6.46
CA LEU A 193 -8.61 -2.68 5.38
C LEU A 193 -9.79 -3.53 4.89
N GLY A 194 -9.80 -3.85 3.59
CA GLY A 194 -10.87 -4.66 3.00
C GLY A 194 -12.21 -3.96 2.82
N LYS A 195 -12.22 -2.62 2.89
CA LYS A 195 -13.41 -1.80 2.63
C LYS A 195 -13.18 -0.86 1.45
N ALA A 196 -13.99 -1.04 0.41
CA ALA A 196 -14.01 -0.15 -0.75
C ALA A 196 -14.70 1.19 -0.42
N LYS A 197 -14.49 2.19 -1.28
CA LYS A 197 -15.10 3.52 -1.16
C LYS A 197 -15.89 3.82 -2.43
N VAL A 198 -17.18 4.11 -2.30
CA VAL A 198 -17.95 4.70 -3.38
C VAL A 198 -17.50 6.16 -3.51
N VAL A 199 -16.79 6.47 -4.58
CA VAL A 199 -16.23 7.80 -4.87
C VAL A 199 -17.26 8.69 -5.56
N LYS A 200 -18.11 8.10 -6.40
CA LYS A 200 -19.22 8.73 -7.09
C LYS A 200 -20.39 7.74 -7.19
N GLY A 201 -21.57 8.15 -6.77
CA GLY A 201 -22.79 7.37 -7.00
C GLY A 201 -23.26 7.46 -8.45
N GLY A 202 -23.92 6.39 -8.94
CA GLY A 202 -24.50 6.30 -10.26
C GLY A 202 -25.31 5.02 -10.45
N ASN A 203 -26.07 4.90 -11.56
CA ASN A 203 -27.01 3.80 -11.76
C ASN A 203 -26.87 3.07 -13.11
N ALA A 204 -26.04 3.57 -14.04
CA ALA A 204 -25.96 2.98 -15.38
C ALA A 204 -24.84 1.94 -15.52
N VAL A 205 -23.71 2.13 -14.85
CA VAL A 205 -22.55 1.23 -14.88
C VAL A 205 -21.71 1.37 -13.63
N THR A 206 -21.26 0.25 -13.07
CA THR A 206 -20.24 0.21 -12.02
C THR A 206 -18.86 0.25 -12.67
N VAL A 207 -18.03 1.21 -12.28
CA VAL A 207 -16.61 1.26 -12.64
C VAL A 207 -15.77 1.06 -11.39
N ILE A 208 -14.89 0.08 -11.43
CA ILE A 208 -14.01 -0.29 -10.32
C ILE A 208 -12.59 0.08 -10.69
N SER A 209 -11.89 0.77 -9.80
CA SER A 209 -10.49 1.15 -10.01
C SER A 209 -9.74 1.28 -8.69
N TRP A 210 -8.44 1.45 -8.75
CA TRP A 210 -7.55 1.70 -7.60
C TRP A 210 -6.28 2.43 -8.04
N GLY A 211 -5.56 2.99 -7.08
CA GLY A 211 -4.27 3.63 -7.31
C GLY A 211 -4.33 4.74 -8.35
N SER A 212 -3.34 4.78 -9.24
CA SER A 212 -3.23 5.81 -10.29
C SER A 212 -4.41 5.83 -11.23
N MET A 213 -4.97 4.65 -11.52
CA MET A 213 -6.07 4.53 -12.50
C MET A 213 -7.37 5.11 -11.99
N LEU A 214 -7.56 5.24 -10.68
CA LEU A 214 -8.72 5.94 -10.13
C LEU A 214 -8.79 7.39 -10.62
N GLN A 215 -7.65 8.11 -10.66
CA GLN A 215 -7.63 9.50 -11.13
C GLN A 215 -7.90 9.59 -12.64
N GLN A 216 -7.35 8.66 -13.44
CA GLN A 216 -7.63 8.59 -14.87
C GLN A 216 -9.11 8.28 -15.13
N THR A 217 -9.70 7.40 -14.33
CA THR A 217 -11.12 7.07 -14.40
C THR A 217 -12.01 8.27 -14.06
N LYS A 218 -11.65 9.04 -13.02
CA LYS A 218 -12.36 10.30 -12.68
C LYS A 218 -12.35 11.28 -13.86
N LEU A 219 -11.20 11.46 -14.51
CA LEU A 219 -11.09 12.33 -15.68
C LEU A 219 -11.97 11.81 -16.83
N ALA A 220 -11.93 10.52 -17.14
CA ALA A 220 -12.75 9.91 -18.20
C ALA A 220 -14.25 10.07 -17.92
N ILE A 221 -14.69 9.89 -16.67
CA ILE A 221 -16.10 10.10 -16.28
C ILE A 221 -16.53 11.56 -16.50
N GLY A 222 -15.64 12.51 -16.34
CA GLY A 222 -15.92 13.93 -16.62
C GLY A 222 -16.18 14.23 -18.11
N HIS A 223 -15.85 13.31 -19.02
CA HIS A 223 -16.04 13.45 -20.47
C HIS A 223 -17.17 12.56 -21.03
N THR A 224 -18.05 12.04 -20.18
CA THR A 224 -19.20 11.21 -20.61
C THR A 224 -20.46 11.58 -19.86
N ASP A 225 -21.62 11.44 -20.52
CA ASP A 225 -22.94 11.62 -19.90
C ASP A 225 -23.46 10.33 -19.24
N VAL A 226 -22.68 9.27 -19.21
CA VAL A 226 -23.04 8.00 -18.56
C VAL A 226 -23.10 8.18 -17.05
N ASP A 227 -24.20 7.73 -16.43
CA ASP A 227 -24.37 7.78 -14.97
C ASP A 227 -23.56 6.67 -14.27
N VAL A 228 -22.25 6.96 -14.07
CA VAL A 228 -21.27 6.00 -13.54
C VAL A 228 -21.28 5.98 -12.01
N GLU A 229 -21.37 4.78 -11.43
CA GLU A 229 -20.95 4.54 -10.04
C GLU A 229 -19.48 4.16 -10.01
N LEU A 230 -18.64 4.99 -9.38
CA LEU A 230 -17.19 4.77 -9.26
C LEU A 230 -16.84 4.23 -7.89
N ILE A 231 -16.17 3.08 -7.86
CA ILE A 231 -15.68 2.42 -6.65
C ILE A 231 -14.14 2.42 -6.66
N ASP A 232 -13.55 2.94 -5.57
CA ASP A 232 -12.15 2.75 -5.24
C ASP A 232 -11.99 1.54 -4.32
N LEU A 233 -11.27 0.52 -4.77
CA LEU A 233 -11.07 -0.70 -3.98
C LEU A 233 -10.17 -0.46 -2.76
N ARG A 234 -9.14 0.38 -2.86
CA ARG A 234 -8.15 0.66 -1.80
C ARG A 234 -7.40 -0.57 -1.27
N THR A 235 -8.10 -1.71 -1.19
CA THR A 235 -7.56 -3.01 -0.76
C THR A 235 -7.95 -4.07 -1.77
N LEU A 236 -6.97 -4.74 -2.37
CA LEU A 236 -7.22 -5.83 -3.30
C LEU A 236 -7.33 -7.18 -2.57
N LYS A 237 -6.71 -7.26 -1.39
CA LYS A 237 -6.84 -8.42 -0.50
C LYS A 237 -6.77 -7.99 0.97
N PRO A 238 -7.82 -8.25 1.77
CA PRO A 238 -9.10 -8.82 1.37
C PRO A 238 -9.90 -7.88 0.47
N LEU A 239 -10.66 -8.46 -0.49
CA LEU A 239 -11.50 -7.70 -1.41
C LEU A 239 -12.89 -7.44 -0.77
N ASP A 240 -13.42 -6.23 -0.92
CA ASP A 240 -14.79 -5.89 -0.50
C ASP A 240 -15.80 -6.38 -1.55
N VAL A 241 -16.06 -7.69 -1.55
CA VAL A 241 -16.97 -8.35 -2.50
C VAL A 241 -18.39 -7.81 -2.35
N ASP A 242 -18.82 -7.52 -1.13
CA ASP A 242 -20.17 -7.02 -0.87
C ASP A 242 -20.43 -5.67 -1.52
N ALA A 243 -19.47 -4.74 -1.43
CA ALA A 243 -19.58 -3.44 -2.08
C ALA A 243 -19.66 -3.59 -3.62
N ILE A 244 -18.81 -4.44 -4.20
CA ILE A 244 -18.79 -4.72 -5.63
C ILE A 244 -20.13 -5.31 -6.09
N VAL A 245 -20.58 -6.39 -5.44
CA VAL A 245 -21.80 -7.12 -5.81
C VAL A 245 -23.02 -6.21 -5.65
N THR A 246 -23.09 -5.41 -4.59
CA THR A 246 -24.18 -4.47 -4.35
C THR A 246 -24.29 -3.45 -5.48
N SER A 247 -23.15 -2.86 -5.87
CA SER A 247 -23.09 -1.89 -6.96
C SER A 247 -23.46 -2.52 -8.31
N VAL A 248 -22.88 -3.69 -8.63
CA VAL A 248 -23.15 -4.37 -9.91
C VAL A 248 -24.61 -4.85 -10.02
N LYS A 249 -25.22 -5.31 -8.92
CA LYS A 249 -26.65 -5.63 -8.90
C LYS A 249 -27.53 -4.41 -9.20
N LYS A 250 -27.13 -3.23 -8.75
CA LYS A 250 -27.84 -1.97 -9.01
C LYS A 250 -27.71 -1.53 -10.47
N THR A 251 -26.49 -1.57 -11.01
CA THR A 251 -26.20 -1.00 -12.35
C THR A 251 -26.34 -1.98 -13.51
N GLY A 252 -26.26 -3.29 -13.24
CA GLY A 252 -26.32 -4.35 -14.23
C GLY A 252 -25.08 -4.48 -15.13
N ARG A 253 -24.06 -3.62 -14.96
CA ARG A 253 -22.86 -3.58 -15.81
C ARG A 253 -21.62 -3.27 -14.95
N CYS A 254 -20.48 -3.86 -15.33
CA CYS A 254 -19.23 -3.64 -14.62
C CYS A 254 -18.06 -3.43 -15.58
N VAL A 255 -17.24 -2.42 -15.29
CA VAL A 255 -15.95 -2.16 -15.95
C VAL A 255 -14.87 -2.09 -14.87
N VAL A 256 -13.75 -2.78 -15.09
CA VAL A 256 -12.58 -2.73 -14.21
C VAL A 256 -11.46 -1.98 -14.94
N VAL A 257 -10.91 -0.96 -14.31
CA VAL A 257 -9.83 -0.12 -14.86
C VAL A 257 -8.59 -0.25 -13.98
N GLN A 258 -7.51 -0.78 -14.54
CA GLN A 258 -6.25 -1.00 -13.84
C GLN A 258 -5.06 -0.88 -14.81
N GLU A 259 -3.84 -0.73 -14.32
CA GLU A 259 -2.64 -0.51 -15.14
C GLU A 259 -1.72 -1.75 -15.25
N ALA A 260 -2.01 -2.83 -14.53
CA ALA A 260 -1.25 -4.06 -14.63
C ALA A 260 -1.37 -4.72 -16.03
N PRO A 261 -0.51 -5.67 -16.38
CA PRO A 261 -0.60 -6.40 -17.64
C PRO A 261 -1.98 -7.01 -17.86
N ARG A 262 -2.46 -7.00 -19.13
CA ARG A 262 -3.76 -7.59 -19.48
C ARG A 262 -3.85 -9.08 -19.13
N THR A 263 -2.72 -9.79 -19.21
CA THR A 263 -2.64 -11.21 -18.84
C THR A 263 -2.33 -11.34 -17.35
N GLY A 264 -3.27 -11.87 -16.58
CA GLY A 264 -3.10 -12.17 -15.16
C GLY A 264 -3.15 -10.97 -14.23
N GLY A 265 -3.44 -9.78 -14.76
CA GLY A 265 -3.61 -8.57 -13.95
C GLY A 265 -5.02 -8.38 -13.41
#